data_56b3b496b5f3fa86be990eac1d5efea2
#
_entry.id   56b3b496b5f3fa86be990eac1d5efea2
#
_cell.length_a   1.000
_cell.length_b   1.000
_cell.length_c   1.000
_cell.angle_alpha   90.00
_cell.angle_beta   90.00
_cell.angle_gamma   90.00
#
_symmetry.space_group_name_H-M   'P 1'
#
loop_
_entity.id
_entity.type
_entity.pdbx_description
1 polymer ?
#
loop_
_entity_poly.entity_id
_entity_poly.type
_entity_poly.pdbx_seq_one_letter_code
_entity_poly.pdbx_strand_id
1 'polypeptide(L)'
;MKRIFSALFILFIGSFAFAQSADVITEILGAEQATYGQVCYLSAIHQGLIADDASYEDAVNVLLEKGQIPEDVGSYDSVYMANLAFIYAQIWPNMKGGLMFRLTKGSPRYAFKKFKSDGVISEKADPNAYVSGREALNILTACMMVYGADECMDMDIEE
;
A
#
# COMPACT_ATOMS: atom_id res chain seq x y z
N MET A 1 -6.67 16.80 -42.61
CA MET A 1 -7.69 16.94 -41.57
C MET A 1 -7.92 15.67 -40.77
N LYS A 2 -8.08 14.47 -41.37
CA LYS A 2 -8.28 13.19 -40.62
C LYS A 2 -7.13 12.82 -39.64
N ARG A 3 -5.88 13.12 -39.99
CA ARG A 3 -4.69 12.80 -39.16
C ARG A 3 -4.55 13.70 -37.94
N ILE A 4 -5.03 14.94 -37.99
CA ILE A 4 -5.03 15.90 -36.88
C ILE A 4 -6.12 15.53 -35.86
N PHE A 5 -7.27 15.06 -36.36
CA PHE A 5 -8.37 14.58 -35.48
C PHE A 5 -7.97 13.31 -34.70
N SER A 6 -7.20 12.41 -35.33
CA SER A 6 -6.71 11.19 -34.67
C SER A 6 -5.67 11.49 -33.58
N ALA A 7 -4.78 12.46 -33.80
CA ALA A 7 -3.77 12.91 -32.85
C ALA A 7 -4.43 13.64 -31.64
N LEU A 8 -5.46 14.45 -31.90
CA LEU A 8 -6.21 15.14 -30.85
C LEU A 8 -7.02 14.16 -29.96
N PHE A 9 -7.56 13.09 -30.56
CA PHE A 9 -8.30 12.06 -29.86
C PHE A 9 -7.42 11.22 -28.92
N ILE A 10 -6.19 10.92 -29.36
CA ILE A 10 -5.20 10.19 -28.52
C ILE A 10 -4.74 11.06 -27.35
N LEU A 11 -4.57 12.37 -27.53
CA LEU A 11 -4.21 13.29 -26.45
C LEU A 11 -5.31 13.41 -25.38
N PHE A 12 -6.59 13.27 -25.78
CA PHE A 12 -7.74 13.38 -24.89
C PHE A 12 -7.90 12.12 -24.00
N ILE A 13 -7.57 10.93 -24.50
CA ILE A 13 -7.66 9.67 -23.75
C ILE A 13 -6.60 9.60 -22.64
N GLY A 14 -5.39 10.13 -22.88
CA GLY A 14 -4.32 10.16 -21.88
C GLY A 14 -4.61 11.04 -20.65
N SER A 15 -5.50 12.02 -20.77
CA SER A 15 -5.83 12.94 -19.67
C SER A 15 -6.77 12.36 -18.62
N PHE A 16 -7.56 11.34 -18.95
CA PHE A 16 -8.54 10.76 -18.03
C PHE A 16 -7.90 9.81 -17.00
N ALA A 17 -6.82 9.10 -17.35
CA ALA A 17 -6.15 8.16 -16.44
C ALA A 17 -5.50 8.88 -15.24
N PHE A 18 -4.90 10.05 -15.45
CA PHE A 18 -4.30 10.83 -14.36
C PHE A 18 -5.33 11.48 -13.42
N ALA A 19 -6.54 11.76 -13.90
CA ALA A 19 -7.59 12.36 -13.08
C ALA A 19 -8.15 11.35 -12.06
N GLN A 20 -8.35 10.09 -12.45
CA GLN A 20 -8.90 9.06 -11.56
C GLN A 20 -7.96 8.74 -10.39
N SER A 21 -6.66 8.63 -10.62
CA SER A 21 -5.68 8.36 -9.56
C SER A 21 -5.65 9.50 -8.51
N ALA A 22 -5.73 10.77 -8.94
CA ALA A 22 -5.75 11.91 -8.02
C ALA A 22 -7.02 11.96 -7.16
N ASP A 23 -8.17 11.58 -7.72
CA ASP A 23 -9.44 11.53 -7.00
C ASP A 23 -9.44 10.45 -5.93
N VAL A 24 -8.92 9.26 -6.22
CA VAL A 24 -8.79 8.15 -5.26
C VAL A 24 -7.86 8.54 -4.11
N ILE A 25 -6.71 9.14 -4.37
CA ILE A 25 -5.81 9.61 -3.31
C ILE A 25 -6.47 10.69 -2.45
N THR A 26 -7.24 11.59 -3.06
CA THR A 26 -7.96 12.65 -2.32
C THR A 26 -9.04 12.04 -1.43
N GLU A 27 -9.78 11.04 -1.91
CA GLU A 27 -10.76 10.30 -1.12
C GLU A 27 -10.09 9.61 0.07
N ILE A 28 -8.99 8.90 -0.15
CA ILE A 28 -8.23 8.24 0.93
C ILE A 28 -7.76 9.25 1.96
N LEU A 29 -7.19 10.39 1.54
CA LEU A 29 -6.73 11.46 2.43
C LEU A 29 -7.83 12.03 3.31
N GLY A 30 -9.07 12.05 2.82
CA GLY A 30 -10.26 12.54 3.54
C GLY A 30 -10.89 11.51 4.49
N ALA A 31 -10.48 10.25 4.43
CA ALA A 31 -11.07 9.20 5.25
C ALA A 31 -10.65 9.33 6.73
N GLU A 32 -11.64 9.49 7.63
CA GLU A 32 -11.40 9.52 9.09
C GLU A 32 -10.91 8.15 9.60
N GLN A 33 -11.42 7.08 9.00
CA GLN A 33 -10.96 5.71 9.22
C GLN A 33 -10.70 5.06 7.86
N ALA A 34 -9.46 4.65 7.62
CA ALA A 34 -9.09 3.92 6.42
C ALA A 34 -9.72 2.53 6.41
N THR A 35 -10.18 2.11 5.25
CA THR A 35 -10.73 0.77 5.05
C THR A 35 -9.67 -0.21 4.52
N TYR A 36 -9.96 -1.52 4.64
CA TYR A 36 -9.12 -2.54 4.01
C TYR A 36 -9.00 -2.31 2.50
N GLY A 37 -10.10 -1.93 1.82
CA GLY A 37 -10.07 -1.62 0.38
C GLY A 37 -9.05 -0.54 0.05
N GLN A 38 -9.05 0.57 0.79
CA GLN A 38 -8.13 1.68 0.58
C GLN A 38 -6.66 1.29 0.86
N VAL A 39 -6.40 0.59 1.95
CA VAL A 39 -5.05 0.14 2.32
C VAL A 39 -4.53 -0.93 1.35
N CYS A 40 -5.39 -1.87 0.95
CA CYS A 40 -5.06 -2.88 -0.05
C CYS A 40 -4.78 -2.25 -1.42
N TYR A 41 -5.57 -1.26 -1.83
CA TYR A 41 -5.35 -0.53 -3.08
C TYR A 41 -3.96 0.11 -3.10
N LEU A 42 -3.60 0.87 -2.06
CA LEU A 42 -2.27 1.48 -1.95
C LEU A 42 -1.14 0.44 -2.00
N SER A 43 -1.32 -0.69 -1.30
CA SER A 43 -0.34 -1.78 -1.29
C SER A 43 -0.23 -2.48 -2.65
N ALA A 44 -1.36 -2.78 -3.29
CA ALA A 44 -1.41 -3.50 -4.57
C ALA A 44 -0.87 -2.65 -5.73
N ILE A 45 -1.17 -1.35 -5.75
CA ILE A 45 -0.58 -0.40 -6.71
C ILE A 45 0.94 -0.35 -6.55
N HIS A 46 1.42 -0.20 -5.33
CA HIS A 46 2.86 -0.13 -5.07
C HIS A 46 3.59 -1.41 -5.48
N GLN A 47 2.94 -2.58 -5.33
CA GLN A 47 3.47 -3.86 -5.78
C GLN A 47 3.29 -4.12 -7.29
N GLY A 48 2.63 -3.23 -8.03
CA GLY A 48 2.32 -3.40 -9.46
C GLY A 48 1.36 -4.56 -9.73
N LEU A 49 0.49 -4.90 -8.77
CA LEU A 49 -0.43 -6.04 -8.86
C LEU A 49 -1.76 -5.69 -9.53
N ILE A 50 -2.13 -4.42 -9.51
CA ILE A 50 -3.36 -3.88 -10.12
C ILE A 50 -3.03 -2.61 -10.89
N ALA A 51 -3.91 -2.22 -11.82
CA ALA A 51 -3.83 -0.94 -12.52
C ALA A 51 -4.45 0.19 -11.69
N ASP A 52 -4.12 1.45 -12.02
CA ASP A 52 -4.56 2.64 -11.28
C ASP A 52 -6.09 2.85 -11.30
N ASP A 53 -6.79 2.23 -12.23
CA ASP A 53 -8.25 2.28 -12.39
C ASP A 53 -8.98 1.08 -11.75
N ALA A 54 -8.25 0.18 -11.06
CA ALA A 54 -8.83 -0.96 -10.39
C ALA A 54 -9.69 -0.56 -9.18
N SER A 55 -10.68 -1.38 -8.85
CA SER A 55 -11.54 -1.15 -7.70
C SER A 55 -10.87 -1.55 -6.37
N TYR A 56 -11.40 -1.05 -5.24
CA TYR A 56 -10.98 -1.50 -3.92
C TYR A 56 -11.23 -2.99 -3.69
N GLU A 57 -12.28 -3.55 -4.31
CA GLU A 57 -12.60 -4.97 -4.22
C GLU A 57 -11.58 -5.82 -4.99
N ASP A 58 -11.12 -5.37 -6.15
CA ASP A 58 -10.06 -6.03 -6.90
C ASP A 58 -8.76 -6.06 -6.10
N ALA A 59 -8.43 -4.94 -5.45
CA ALA A 59 -7.25 -4.85 -4.59
C ALA A 59 -7.31 -5.82 -3.41
N VAL A 60 -8.47 -5.91 -2.73
CA VAL A 60 -8.68 -6.86 -1.64
C VAL A 60 -8.54 -8.30 -2.14
N ASN A 61 -9.19 -8.65 -3.26
CA ASN A 61 -9.16 -10.00 -3.82
C ASN A 61 -7.72 -10.43 -4.18
N VAL A 62 -6.95 -9.56 -4.85
CA VAL A 62 -5.56 -9.86 -5.23
C VAL A 62 -4.67 -10.09 -4.00
N LEU A 63 -4.81 -9.29 -2.95
CA LEU A 63 -4.02 -9.47 -1.73
C LEU A 63 -4.50 -10.68 -0.90
N LEU A 64 -5.78 -11.01 -0.97
CA LEU A 64 -6.34 -12.22 -0.34
C LEU A 64 -5.77 -13.48 -1.01
N GLU A 65 -5.77 -13.55 -2.34
CA GLU A 65 -5.18 -14.66 -3.09
C GLU A 65 -3.69 -14.86 -2.79
N LYS A 66 -2.97 -13.77 -2.48
CA LYS A 66 -1.57 -13.81 -2.08
C LYS A 66 -1.36 -14.12 -0.59
N GLY A 67 -2.43 -14.22 0.21
CA GLY A 67 -2.35 -14.42 1.66
C GLY A 67 -1.74 -13.23 2.42
N GLN A 68 -1.87 -12.03 1.86
CA GLN A 68 -1.35 -10.79 2.44
C GLN A 68 -2.35 -10.06 3.36
N ILE A 69 -3.56 -10.57 3.47
CA ILE A 69 -4.63 -10.08 4.36
C ILE A 69 -5.38 -11.27 4.98
N PRO A 70 -6.12 -11.08 6.09
CA PRO A 70 -7.01 -12.10 6.64
C PRO A 70 -8.14 -12.46 5.67
N GLU A 71 -8.65 -13.72 5.77
CA GLU A 71 -9.69 -14.23 4.85
C GLU A 71 -11.10 -13.68 5.12
N ASP A 72 -11.33 -13.11 6.31
CA ASP A 72 -12.65 -12.70 6.81
C ASP A 72 -12.87 -11.18 6.81
N VAL A 73 -12.13 -10.44 5.98
CA VAL A 73 -12.23 -8.97 5.91
C VAL A 73 -12.92 -8.50 4.63
N GLY A 74 -13.81 -7.52 4.76
CA GLY A 74 -14.46 -6.82 3.65
C GLY A 74 -13.70 -5.56 3.23
N SER A 75 -13.90 -5.14 1.97
CA SER A 75 -13.26 -3.92 1.44
C SER A 75 -13.63 -2.65 2.20
N TYR A 76 -14.81 -2.62 2.84
CA TYR A 76 -15.30 -1.46 3.60
C TYR A 76 -15.03 -1.55 5.12
N ASP A 77 -14.44 -2.64 5.60
CA ASP A 77 -14.09 -2.78 7.01
C ASP A 77 -12.95 -1.83 7.37
N SER A 78 -13.04 -1.19 8.54
CA SER A 78 -11.98 -0.29 9.03
C SER A 78 -10.73 -1.08 9.45
N VAL A 79 -9.55 -0.56 9.11
CA VAL A 79 -8.28 -1.22 9.37
C VAL A 79 -7.66 -0.76 10.69
N TYR A 80 -7.15 -1.71 11.47
CA TYR A 80 -6.34 -1.43 12.66
C TYR A 80 -4.86 -1.22 12.30
N MET A 81 -4.16 -0.45 13.11
CA MET A 81 -2.74 -0.11 12.92
C MET A 81 -1.85 -1.35 12.75
N ALA A 82 -2.08 -2.41 13.52
CA ALA A 82 -1.31 -3.64 13.40
C ALA A 82 -1.56 -4.37 12.07
N ASN A 83 -2.79 -4.34 11.56
CA ASN A 83 -3.14 -4.97 10.29
C ASN A 83 -2.60 -4.15 9.10
N LEU A 84 -2.67 -2.81 9.16
CA LEU A 84 -2.01 -1.95 8.19
C LEU A 84 -0.50 -2.24 8.12
N ALA A 85 0.17 -2.33 9.28
CA ALA A 85 1.58 -2.66 9.32
C ALA A 85 1.88 -4.02 8.69
N PHE A 86 1.00 -5.02 8.89
CA PHE A 86 1.12 -6.33 8.26
C PHE A 86 1.00 -6.25 6.73
N ILE A 87 -0.02 -5.54 6.21
CA ILE A 87 -0.25 -5.38 4.78
C ILE A 87 0.95 -4.68 4.12
N TYR A 88 1.42 -3.58 4.70
CA TYR A 88 2.55 -2.83 4.13
C TYR A 88 3.88 -3.58 4.26
N ALA A 89 4.07 -4.41 5.30
CA ALA A 89 5.27 -5.23 5.40
C ALA A 89 5.40 -6.27 4.26
N GLN A 90 4.31 -6.62 3.58
CA GLN A 90 4.35 -7.54 2.44
C GLN A 90 4.88 -6.87 1.16
N ILE A 91 4.90 -5.54 1.09
CA ILE A 91 5.45 -4.79 -0.06
C ILE A 91 6.95 -5.03 -0.19
N TRP A 92 7.65 -5.15 0.94
CA TRP A 92 9.11 -5.34 0.98
C TRP A 92 9.48 -6.73 1.51
N PRO A 93 9.50 -7.78 0.68
CA PRO A 93 9.76 -9.17 1.12
C PRO A 93 11.15 -9.35 1.71
N ASN A 94 12.12 -8.52 1.31
CA ASN A 94 13.50 -8.55 1.79
C ASN A 94 13.71 -7.79 3.11
N MET A 95 12.65 -7.28 3.73
CA MET A 95 12.72 -6.57 5.00
C MET A 95 13.46 -7.42 6.06
N LYS A 96 14.60 -6.92 6.54
CA LYS A 96 15.40 -7.57 7.57
C LYS A 96 14.68 -7.51 8.91
N GLY A 97 14.00 -8.58 9.29
CA GLY A 97 13.31 -8.73 10.57
C GLY A 97 14.02 -9.71 11.51
N GLY A 98 13.70 -9.60 12.82
CA GLY A 98 14.17 -10.57 13.81
C GLY A 98 13.62 -11.98 13.57
N LEU A 99 14.17 -12.98 14.28
CA LEU A 99 13.80 -14.39 14.11
C LEU A 99 12.27 -14.61 14.16
N MET A 100 11.58 -13.97 15.09
CA MET A 100 10.11 -14.11 15.23
C MET A 100 9.35 -13.47 14.07
N PHE A 101 9.82 -12.35 13.52
CA PHE A 101 9.24 -11.75 12.32
C PHE A 101 9.31 -12.73 11.13
N ARG A 102 10.48 -13.38 10.94
CA ARG A 102 10.68 -14.36 9.86
C ARG A 102 9.85 -15.63 10.07
N LEU A 103 9.79 -16.16 11.29
CA LEU A 103 9.01 -17.36 11.63
C LEU A 103 7.51 -17.16 11.45
N THR A 104 7.00 -15.96 11.76
CA THR A 104 5.56 -15.64 11.66
C THR A 104 5.16 -15.02 10.33
N LYS A 105 6.08 -14.98 9.36
CA LYS A 105 5.88 -14.29 8.06
C LYS A 105 5.39 -12.85 8.23
N GLY A 106 5.91 -12.16 9.27
CA GLY A 106 5.53 -10.77 9.56
C GLY A 106 4.12 -10.59 10.10
N SER A 107 3.59 -11.52 10.92
CA SER A 107 2.24 -11.38 11.47
C SER A 107 1.95 -9.96 12.00
N PRO A 108 0.67 -9.50 12.08
CA PRO A 108 0.31 -8.11 12.42
C PRO A 108 1.06 -7.56 13.64
N ARG A 109 1.18 -8.37 14.70
CA ARG A 109 1.90 -7.98 15.91
C ARG A 109 3.39 -7.74 15.68
N TYR A 110 4.04 -8.58 14.86
CA TYR A 110 5.48 -8.47 14.63
C TYR A 110 5.81 -7.43 13.57
N ALA A 111 4.96 -7.26 12.55
CA ALA A 111 5.07 -6.17 11.58
C ALA A 111 4.94 -4.80 12.29
N PHE A 112 3.95 -4.64 13.16
CA PHE A 112 3.79 -3.43 13.95
C PHE A 112 5.01 -3.13 14.85
N LYS A 113 5.54 -4.16 15.56
CA LYS A 113 6.76 -3.99 16.37
C LYS A 113 7.98 -3.62 15.52
N LYS A 114 8.11 -4.19 14.34
CA LYS A 114 9.20 -3.89 13.40
C LYS A 114 9.10 -2.43 12.96
N PHE A 115 7.93 -1.98 12.51
CA PHE A 115 7.71 -0.60 12.10
C PHE A 115 7.98 0.42 13.21
N LYS A 116 7.66 0.08 14.48
CA LYS A 116 8.04 0.92 15.63
C LYS A 116 9.55 0.97 15.82
N SER A 117 10.23 -0.18 15.76
CA SER A 117 11.69 -0.22 15.94
C SER A 117 12.47 0.52 14.85
N ASP A 118 11.90 0.59 13.65
CA ASP A 118 12.51 1.27 12.50
C ASP A 118 12.10 2.75 12.37
N GLY A 119 11.25 3.22 13.30
CA GLY A 119 10.79 4.61 13.31
C GLY A 119 9.72 4.96 12.27
N VAL A 120 9.17 3.95 11.57
CA VAL A 120 8.06 4.13 10.61
C VAL A 120 6.76 4.50 11.32
N ILE A 121 6.49 3.89 12.46
CA ILE A 121 5.34 4.17 13.33
C ILE A 121 5.84 4.70 14.67
N SER A 122 5.10 5.67 15.23
CA SER A 122 5.44 6.26 16.54
C SER A 122 5.51 5.21 17.64
N GLU A 123 6.47 5.35 18.55
CA GLU A 123 6.62 4.52 19.77
C GLU A 123 5.34 4.49 20.63
N LYS A 124 4.53 5.56 20.59
CA LYS A 124 3.30 5.70 21.37
C LYS A 124 2.05 5.14 20.68
N ALA A 125 2.17 4.68 19.42
CA ALA A 125 1.03 4.17 18.67
C ALA A 125 0.46 2.90 19.30
N ASP A 126 -0.88 2.78 19.26
CA ASP A 126 -1.62 1.61 19.71
C ASP A 126 -1.88 0.66 18.52
N PRO A 127 -1.52 -0.62 18.61
CA PRO A 127 -1.77 -1.61 17.56
C PRO A 127 -3.26 -1.80 17.24
N ASN A 128 -4.14 -1.51 18.20
CA ASN A 128 -5.59 -1.67 18.07
C ASN A 128 -6.32 -0.35 17.73
N ALA A 129 -5.60 0.74 17.53
CA ALA A 129 -6.21 1.99 17.04
C ALA A 129 -6.62 1.85 15.57
N TYR A 130 -7.75 2.46 15.20
CA TYR A 130 -8.10 2.66 13.80
C TYR A 130 -7.15 3.68 13.18
N VAL A 131 -6.85 3.48 11.90
CA VAL A 131 -5.93 4.34 11.13
C VAL A 131 -6.76 5.27 10.26
N SER A 132 -6.41 6.55 10.21
CA SER A 132 -6.98 7.47 9.22
C SER A 132 -6.32 7.28 7.84
N GLY A 133 -7.02 7.67 6.77
CA GLY A 133 -6.45 7.57 5.42
C GLY A 133 -5.16 8.38 5.27
N ARG A 134 -5.08 9.56 5.90
CA ARG A 134 -3.86 10.38 5.95
C ARG A 134 -2.71 9.65 6.65
N GLU A 135 -2.99 8.98 7.75
CA GLU A 135 -1.99 8.22 8.49
C GLU A 135 -1.51 7.00 7.70
N ALA A 136 -2.42 6.32 6.99
CA ALA A 136 -2.07 5.21 6.11
C ALA A 136 -1.09 5.64 5.00
N LEU A 137 -1.34 6.78 4.34
CA LEU A 137 -0.43 7.35 3.33
C LEU A 137 0.92 7.79 3.93
N ASN A 138 0.90 8.41 5.11
CA ASN A 138 2.14 8.82 5.79
C ASN A 138 3.01 7.61 6.15
N ILE A 139 2.39 6.53 6.65
CA ILE A 139 3.10 5.29 7.00
C ILE A 139 3.66 4.62 5.73
N LEU A 140 2.90 4.57 4.62
CA LEU A 140 3.41 4.05 3.35
C LEU A 140 4.64 4.85 2.88
N THR A 141 4.55 6.17 2.91
CA THR A 141 5.68 7.05 2.55
C THR A 141 6.90 6.81 3.44
N ALA A 142 6.70 6.66 4.74
CA ALA A 142 7.79 6.36 5.68
C ALA A 142 8.41 4.98 5.39
N CYS A 143 7.58 3.97 5.06
CA CYS A 143 8.07 2.66 4.62
C CYS A 143 8.93 2.77 3.35
N MET A 144 8.49 3.54 2.35
CA MET A 144 9.27 3.77 1.12
C MET A 144 10.63 4.41 1.42
N MET A 145 10.69 5.35 2.36
CA MET A 145 11.95 5.99 2.75
C MET A 145 12.89 5.04 3.49
N VAL A 146 12.35 4.14 4.33
CA VAL A 146 13.16 3.24 5.17
C VAL A 146 13.57 1.98 4.42
N TYR A 147 12.67 1.40 3.60
CA TYR A 147 12.88 0.10 2.97
C TYR A 147 13.12 0.16 1.46
N GLY A 148 12.65 1.22 0.78
CA GLY A 148 12.83 1.37 -0.67
C GLY A 148 14.26 1.69 -1.09
N ALA A 149 15.09 2.23 -0.19
CA ALA A 149 16.50 2.50 -0.48
C ALA A 149 17.34 1.22 -0.66
N ASP A 150 16.95 0.12 -0.01
CA ASP A 150 17.66 -1.15 -0.12
C ASP A 150 17.47 -1.80 -1.51
N GLU A 151 16.33 -1.56 -2.19
CA GLU A 151 16.07 -2.08 -3.55
C GLU A 151 16.95 -1.39 -4.62
N CYS A 152 17.29 -0.12 -4.41
CA CYS A 152 18.16 0.61 -5.36
C CYS A 152 19.62 0.15 -5.29
N MET A 153 20.09 -0.35 -4.13
CA MET A 153 21.48 -0.80 -3.98
C MET A 153 21.74 -2.18 -4.57
N ASP A 154 20.72 -3.05 -4.62
CA ASP A 154 20.90 -4.41 -5.17
C ASP A 154 20.93 -4.43 -6.71
N MET A 155 20.46 -3.37 -7.39
CA MET A 155 20.48 -3.26 -8.86
C MET A 155 21.85 -2.82 -9.42
N ASP A 156 22.72 -2.23 -8.59
CA ASP A 156 24.04 -1.73 -9.03
C ASP A 156 25.16 -2.78 -8.95
N ILE A 157 24.86 -4.04 -8.59
CA ILE A 157 25.87 -5.10 -8.38
C ILE A 157 25.88 -6.14 -9.52
N GLU A 158 25.00 -6.05 -10.50
CA GLU A 158 24.94 -6.98 -11.64
C GLU A 158 25.47 -6.36 -12.97
N GLU A 159 26.57 -5.61 -12.94
CA GLU A 159 27.34 -5.30 -14.14
C GLU A 159 28.73 -5.97 -14.12
#